data_7a9ed9d0b6f48c60a5fa9f90e18b71f0
#
_entry.id   7a9ed9d0b6f48c60a5fa9f90e18b71f0
#
_cell.length_a   1.000
_cell.length_b   1.000
_cell.length_c   1.000
_cell.angle_alpha   90.00
_cell.angle_beta   90.00
_cell.angle_gamma   90.00
#
_symmetry.space_group_name_H-M   'P 1'
#
loop_
_entity.id
_entity.type
_entity.pdbx_description
1 polymer ?
#
loop_
_entity_poly.entity_id
_entity_poly.type
_entity_poly.pdbx_seq_one_letter_code
_entity_poly.pdbx_strand_id
1 'polypeptide(L)'
;YLLADIEAIPLADAQFDLVWSHLAVQWCSSLAQALRELYRVARPGGKVAFTTLLESSLPELNQAWKAVDEQPHANRFLSHEQVTQALAGWRYCSTVQTITLNFSDALSAMRSLKGIGATHLHAGREKKPLTRGQLQRLELAWPQQRGHFPLSYQLFHGIIERE
;
A
#
# COMPACT_ATOMS: atom_id res chain seq x y z
N TYR A 1 -6.84 14.69 18.55
CA TYR A 1 -6.05 14.44 17.33
C TYR A 1 -4.61 14.85 17.59
N LEU A 2 -3.66 14.02 17.10
CA LEU A 2 -2.24 14.26 17.19
C LEU A 2 -1.65 14.19 15.78
N LEU A 3 -0.94 15.22 15.35
CA LEU A 3 -0.13 15.20 14.14
C LEU A 3 1.26 14.71 14.50
N ALA A 4 1.64 13.56 13.97
CA ALA A 4 2.92 12.91 14.30
C ALA A 4 3.41 12.02 13.15
N ASP A 5 4.70 11.70 13.20
CA ASP A 5 5.28 10.67 12.36
C ASP A 5 5.03 9.29 13.02
N ILE A 6 4.52 8.34 12.25
CA ILE A 6 4.29 6.98 12.72
C ILE A 6 5.60 6.24 13.07
N GLU A 7 6.73 6.68 12.51
CA GLU A 7 8.07 6.17 12.78
C GLU A 7 8.71 6.80 14.06
N ALA A 8 8.03 7.82 14.66
CA ALA A 8 8.46 8.52 15.88
C ALA A 8 7.25 9.08 16.61
N ILE A 9 6.42 8.21 17.19
CA ILE A 9 5.15 8.59 17.85
C ILE A 9 5.44 9.29 19.19
N PRO A 10 5.05 10.56 19.38
CA PRO A 10 5.34 11.33 20.61
C PRO A 10 4.36 10.99 21.75
N LEU A 11 4.21 9.71 22.04
CA LEU A 11 3.41 9.18 23.13
C LEU A 11 4.27 8.27 24.01
N ALA A 12 3.92 8.17 25.29
CA ALA A 12 4.58 7.25 26.23
C ALA A 12 4.31 5.79 25.85
N ASP A 13 5.15 4.90 26.37
CA ASP A 13 5.02 3.45 26.18
C ASP A 13 3.74 2.92 26.84
N ALA A 14 3.22 1.83 26.30
CA ALA A 14 2.18 1.02 26.97
C ALA A 14 0.88 1.79 27.29
N GLN A 15 0.36 2.57 26.34
CA GLN A 15 -0.83 3.40 26.55
C GLN A 15 -2.13 2.74 26.06
N PHE A 16 -2.08 1.86 25.07
CA PHE A 16 -3.27 1.43 24.33
C PHE A 16 -3.47 -0.09 24.35
N ASP A 17 -4.72 -0.52 24.49
CA ASP A 17 -5.12 -1.92 24.35
C ASP A 17 -5.05 -2.42 22.91
N LEU A 18 -5.40 -1.53 21.98
CA LEU A 18 -5.41 -1.77 20.56
C LEU A 18 -4.79 -0.58 19.83
N VAL A 19 -3.82 -0.87 18.99
CA VAL A 19 -3.24 0.08 18.04
C VAL A 19 -3.59 -0.39 16.64
N TRP A 20 -4.21 0.46 15.84
CA TRP A 20 -4.66 0.11 14.51
C TRP A 20 -4.11 1.06 13.45
N SER A 21 -3.45 0.50 12.44
CA SER A 21 -2.97 1.22 11.26
C SER A 21 -3.52 0.59 9.99
N HIS A 22 -4.37 1.30 9.27
CA HIS A 22 -4.98 0.82 8.03
C HIS A 22 -4.44 1.58 6.82
N LEU A 23 -3.75 0.88 5.91
CA LEU A 23 -3.21 1.41 4.66
C LEU A 23 -2.38 2.70 4.84
N ALA A 24 -1.61 2.78 5.92
CA ALA A 24 -0.75 3.91 6.24
C ALA A 24 0.73 3.52 6.24
N VAL A 25 1.09 2.37 6.78
CA VAL A 25 2.50 1.97 6.95
C VAL A 25 3.26 1.74 5.64
N GLN A 26 2.59 1.58 4.50
CA GLN A 26 3.23 1.52 3.19
C GLN A 26 3.91 2.83 2.76
N TRP A 27 3.63 3.92 3.45
CA TRP A 27 4.21 5.24 3.17
C TRP A 27 5.43 5.55 4.04
N CYS A 28 5.74 4.69 5.01
CA CYS A 28 6.89 4.82 5.90
C CYS A 28 8.20 4.58 5.17
N SER A 29 9.25 5.21 5.63
CA SER A 29 10.62 4.94 5.17
C SER A 29 11.09 3.57 5.65
N SER A 30 10.66 3.17 6.85
CA SER A 30 10.97 1.88 7.46
C SER A 30 9.73 1.25 8.11
N LEU A 31 9.19 0.20 7.48
CA LEU A 31 8.10 -0.58 8.08
C LEU A 31 8.48 -1.10 9.47
N ALA A 32 9.70 -1.62 9.62
CA ALA A 32 10.17 -2.15 10.89
C ALA A 32 10.20 -1.10 12.00
N GLN A 33 10.55 0.16 11.68
CA GLN A 33 10.52 1.26 12.65
C GLN A 33 9.08 1.65 13.01
N ALA A 34 8.21 1.79 12.01
CA ALA A 34 6.80 2.07 12.25
C ALA A 34 6.15 1.00 13.14
N LEU A 35 6.38 -0.28 12.84
CA LEU A 35 5.83 -1.37 13.65
C LEU A 35 6.40 -1.39 15.08
N ARG A 36 7.69 -1.04 15.28
CA ARG A 36 8.27 -0.89 16.63
C ARG A 36 7.56 0.20 17.43
N GLU A 37 7.27 1.36 16.81
CA GLU A 37 6.57 2.44 17.48
C GLU A 37 5.12 2.06 17.81
N LEU A 38 4.40 1.42 16.88
CA LEU A 38 3.05 0.91 17.15
C LEU A 38 3.06 -0.13 18.28
N TYR A 39 4.05 -1.02 18.29
CA TYR A 39 4.23 -2.00 19.37
C TYR A 39 4.56 -1.34 20.71
N ARG A 40 5.44 -0.35 20.71
CA ARG A 40 5.87 0.38 21.92
C ARG A 40 4.69 1.04 22.62
N VAL A 41 3.80 1.71 21.88
CA VAL A 41 2.65 2.42 22.46
C VAL A 41 1.49 1.49 22.85
N ALA A 42 1.43 0.26 22.31
CA ALA A 42 0.50 -0.76 22.80
C ALA A 42 0.96 -1.22 24.20
N ARG A 43 0.07 -1.58 25.10
CA ARG A 43 0.41 -2.12 26.42
C ARG A 43 0.69 -3.63 26.38
N PRO A 44 1.42 -4.21 27.35
CA PRO A 44 1.50 -5.66 27.49
C PRO A 44 0.11 -6.31 27.51
N GLY A 45 -0.06 -7.39 26.73
CA GLY A 45 -1.36 -8.02 26.49
C GLY A 45 -2.22 -7.31 25.44
N GLY A 46 -1.82 -6.14 24.98
CA GLY A 46 -2.49 -5.41 23.89
C GLY A 46 -2.16 -5.96 22.49
N LYS A 47 -2.81 -5.39 21.49
CA LYS A 47 -2.65 -5.82 20.09
C LYS A 47 -2.32 -4.66 19.17
N VAL A 48 -1.49 -4.93 18.18
CA VAL A 48 -1.25 -4.04 17.04
C VAL A 48 -1.83 -4.69 15.80
N ALA A 49 -2.85 -4.10 15.22
CA ALA A 49 -3.42 -4.54 13.94
C ALA A 49 -3.02 -3.55 12.84
N PHE A 50 -2.52 -4.05 11.73
CA PHE A 50 -2.17 -3.22 10.59
C PHE A 50 -2.50 -3.87 9.26
N THR A 51 -2.70 -3.02 8.24
CA THR A 51 -2.82 -3.45 6.86
C THR A 51 -1.85 -2.66 5.99
N THR A 52 -1.26 -3.33 5.01
CA THR A 52 -0.37 -2.72 4.03
C THR A 52 -0.57 -3.33 2.65
N LEU A 53 -0.18 -2.60 1.61
CA LEU A 53 -0.15 -3.12 0.24
C LEU A 53 1.15 -3.89 -0.01
N LEU A 54 1.06 -4.96 -0.77
CA LEU A 54 2.20 -5.75 -1.24
C LEU A 54 2.61 -5.35 -2.66
N GLU A 55 3.86 -5.62 -3.02
CA GLU A 55 4.46 -5.34 -4.34
C GLU A 55 3.70 -5.94 -5.53
N SER A 56 2.97 -7.04 -5.29
CA SER A 56 2.09 -7.68 -6.27
C SER A 56 0.78 -6.93 -6.53
N SER A 57 0.56 -5.78 -5.89
CA SER A 57 -0.60 -4.93 -6.16
C SER A 57 -0.47 -4.22 -7.50
N LEU A 58 -1.63 -3.90 -8.09
CA LEU A 58 -1.78 -3.12 -9.33
C LEU A 58 -1.12 -3.77 -10.57
N PRO A 59 -1.20 -5.10 -10.75
CA PRO A 59 -0.56 -5.75 -11.89
C PRO A 59 -1.11 -5.27 -13.24
N GLU A 60 -2.40 -4.96 -13.31
CA GLU A 60 -3.07 -4.47 -14.52
C GLU A 60 -2.54 -3.09 -14.93
N LEU A 61 -2.38 -2.20 -13.96
CA LEU A 61 -1.81 -0.87 -14.17
C LEU A 61 -0.36 -0.98 -14.65
N ASN A 62 0.44 -1.78 -13.98
CA ASN A 62 1.85 -1.98 -14.32
C ASN A 62 2.02 -2.60 -15.71
N GLN A 63 1.16 -3.54 -16.08
CA GLN A 63 1.14 -4.12 -17.42
C GLN A 63 0.76 -3.09 -18.49
N ALA A 64 -0.28 -2.30 -18.26
CA ALA A 64 -0.73 -1.29 -19.20
C ALA A 64 0.33 -0.20 -19.44
N TRP A 65 1.03 0.24 -18.39
CA TRP A 65 2.07 1.25 -18.51
C TRP A 65 3.30 0.77 -19.27
N LYS A 66 3.67 -0.51 -19.21
CA LYS A 66 4.77 -1.08 -20.02
C LYS A 66 4.57 -0.90 -21.53
N ALA A 67 3.32 -0.77 -21.98
CA ALA A 67 3.01 -0.49 -23.39
C ALA A 67 3.15 1.00 -23.75
N VAL A 68 3.31 1.88 -22.78
CA VAL A 68 3.41 3.34 -22.97
C VAL A 68 4.84 3.82 -22.80
N ASP A 69 5.50 3.42 -21.71
CA ASP A 69 6.89 3.71 -21.43
C ASP A 69 7.47 2.72 -20.39
N GLU A 70 8.78 2.83 -20.13
CA GLU A 70 9.49 1.98 -19.15
C GLU A 70 9.61 2.64 -17.75
N GLN A 71 8.93 3.77 -17.53
CA GLN A 71 9.01 4.51 -16.27
C GLN A 71 8.16 3.85 -15.18
N PRO A 72 8.55 3.93 -13.89
CA PRO A 72 7.72 3.49 -12.80
C PRO A 72 6.51 4.43 -12.63
N HIS A 73 5.30 3.88 -12.66
CA HIS A 73 4.04 4.64 -12.55
C HIS A 73 3.28 4.37 -11.25
N ALA A 74 3.77 3.46 -10.41
CA ALA A 74 3.27 3.18 -9.07
C ALA A 74 4.43 3.08 -8.09
N ASN A 75 4.15 3.36 -6.81
CA ASN A 75 5.14 3.14 -5.76
C ASN A 75 5.48 1.64 -5.65
N ARG A 76 6.72 1.37 -5.30
CA ARG A 76 7.15 0.01 -4.94
C ARG A 76 6.71 -0.26 -3.51
N PHE A 77 5.73 -1.13 -3.37
CA PHE A 77 5.37 -1.68 -2.07
C PHE A 77 6.34 -2.79 -1.68
N LEU A 78 6.36 -3.16 -0.41
CA LEU A 78 7.21 -4.23 0.08
C LEU A 78 6.72 -5.61 -0.38
N SER A 79 7.64 -6.53 -0.55
CA SER A 79 7.30 -7.93 -0.79
C SER A 79 6.72 -8.56 0.48
N HIS A 80 6.01 -9.68 0.32
CA HIS A 80 5.52 -10.48 1.45
C HIS A 80 6.66 -10.84 2.41
N GLU A 81 7.81 -11.25 1.85
CA GLU A 81 9.00 -11.62 2.61
C GLU A 81 9.55 -10.44 3.43
N GLN A 82 9.64 -9.25 2.83
CA GLN A 82 10.09 -8.05 3.54
C GLN A 82 9.15 -7.67 4.69
N VAL A 83 7.83 -7.81 4.50
CA VAL A 83 6.85 -7.55 5.56
C VAL A 83 6.99 -8.57 6.68
N THR A 84 7.09 -9.87 6.37
CA THR A 84 7.27 -10.92 7.39
C THR A 84 8.61 -10.80 8.10
N GLN A 85 9.66 -10.36 7.42
CA GLN A 85 10.97 -10.08 8.01
C GLN A 85 10.91 -8.92 9.02
N ALA A 86 10.10 -7.88 8.74
CA ALA A 86 9.87 -6.79 9.68
C ALA A 86 9.10 -7.23 10.95
N LEU A 87 8.40 -8.37 10.90
CA LEU A 87 7.67 -8.97 12.02
C LEU A 87 8.50 -10.00 12.80
N ALA A 88 9.72 -10.30 12.34
CA ALA A 88 10.57 -11.31 12.97
C ALA A 88 10.82 -11.01 14.46
N GLY A 89 10.66 -12.01 15.30
CA GLY A 89 10.83 -11.90 16.75
C GLY A 89 9.57 -11.51 17.53
N TRP A 90 8.47 -11.24 16.87
CA TRP A 90 7.17 -10.99 17.52
C TRP A 90 6.20 -12.15 17.31
N ARG A 91 5.30 -12.32 18.26
CA ARG A 91 4.16 -13.20 18.10
C ARG A 91 3.10 -12.49 17.25
N TYR A 92 2.81 -13.04 16.07
CA TYR A 92 1.83 -12.47 15.17
C TYR A 92 1.03 -13.53 14.40
N CYS A 93 -0.11 -13.12 13.88
CA CYS A 93 -0.81 -13.85 12.81
C CYS A 93 -1.00 -12.91 11.61
N SER A 94 -1.06 -13.47 10.43
CA SER A 94 -1.26 -12.70 9.20
C SER A 94 -2.08 -13.44 8.16
N THR A 95 -2.69 -12.68 7.26
CA THR A 95 -3.39 -13.18 6.07
C THR A 95 -3.18 -12.22 4.92
N VAL A 96 -3.22 -12.74 3.69
CA VAL A 96 -3.18 -11.95 2.46
C VAL A 96 -4.52 -12.06 1.76
N GLN A 97 -5.05 -10.93 1.32
CA GLN A 97 -6.32 -10.83 0.61
C GLN A 97 -6.13 -10.08 -0.70
N THR A 98 -6.70 -10.60 -1.78
CA THR A 98 -6.82 -9.89 -3.05
C THR A 98 -8.16 -9.18 -3.11
N ILE A 99 -8.14 -7.87 -3.39
CA ILE A 99 -9.34 -7.08 -3.67
C ILE A 99 -9.22 -6.54 -5.09
N THR A 100 -10.20 -6.83 -5.94
CA THR A 100 -10.26 -6.31 -7.30
C THR A 100 -11.44 -5.37 -7.45
N LEU A 101 -11.18 -4.14 -7.87
CA LEU A 101 -12.18 -3.14 -8.20
C LEU A 101 -12.31 -3.06 -9.73
N ASN A 102 -13.54 -2.99 -10.24
CA ASN A 102 -13.81 -2.90 -11.66
C ASN A 102 -14.26 -1.49 -12.03
N PHE A 103 -13.69 -0.94 -13.09
CA PHE A 103 -13.98 0.39 -13.60
C PHE A 103 -14.52 0.32 -15.03
N SER A 104 -15.24 1.38 -15.45
CA SER A 104 -15.77 1.50 -16.80
C SER A 104 -14.70 1.81 -17.86
N ASP A 105 -13.59 2.41 -17.43
CA ASP A 105 -12.49 2.86 -18.30
C ASP A 105 -11.18 2.98 -17.51
N ALA A 106 -10.05 2.99 -18.21
CA ALA A 106 -8.72 3.09 -17.62
C ALA A 106 -8.51 4.41 -16.87
N LEU A 107 -9.10 5.50 -17.35
CA LEU A 107 -8.97 6.82 -16.71
C LEU A 107 -9.64 6.84 -15.33
N SER A 108 -10.82 6.24 -15.21
CA SER A 108 -11.53 6.09 -13.93
C SER A 108 -10.73 5.23 -12.95
N ALA A 109 -10.14 4.11 -13.41
CA ALA A 109 -9.25 3.30 -12.60
C ALA A 109 -8.03 4.11 -12.09
N MET A 110 -7.36 4.85 -12.96
CA MET A 110 -6.23 5.71 -12.56
C MET A 110 -6.64 6.86 -11.63
N ARG A 111 -7.82 7.45 -11.82
CA ARG A 111 -8.33 8.50 -10.93
C ARG A 111 -8.58 8.00 -9.52
N SER A 112 -9.02 6.75 -9.36
CA SER A 112 -9.21 6.14 -8.04
C SER A 112 -7.92 6.11 -7.22
N LEU A 113 -6.77 5.85 -7.87
CA LEU A 113 -5.45 5.86 -7.23
C LEU A 113 -5.05 7.25 -6.72
N LYS A 114 -5.46 8.31 -7.43
CA LYS A 114 -5.21 9.68 -6.98
C LYS A 114 -5.95 9.98 -5.68
N GLY A 115 -7.17 9.47 -5.53
CA GLY A 115 -7.99 9.66 -4.33
C GLY A 115 -7.38 9.05 -3.07
N ILE A 116 -6.59 7.98 -3.19
CA ILE A 116 -5.90 7.30 -2.06
C ILE A 116 -4.43 7.70 -1.93
N GLY A 117 -3.95 8.70 -2.67
CA GLY A 117 -2.55 9.14 -2.65
C GLY A 117 -1.57 8.22 -3.38
N ALA A 118 -2.00 7.12 -3.97
CA ALA A 118 -1.13 6.11 -4.60
C ALA A 118 -0.41 6.59 -5.87
N THR A 119 -0.71 7.80 -6.35
CA THR A 119 -0.01 8.46 -7.46
C THR A 119 1.20 9.29 -7.02
N HIS A 120 1.43 9.43 -5.71
CA HIS A 120 2.58 10.14 -5.19
C HIS A 120 3.80 9.21 -5.19
N LEU A 121 4.68 9.39 -6.16
CA LEU A 121 5.96 8.66 -6.20
C LEU A 121 6.96 9.34 -5.26
N HIS A 122 7.61 8.56 -4.41
CA HIS A 122 8.66 9.04 -3.50
C HIS A 122 9.90 9.57 -4.24
N ALA A 123 10.11 9.18 -5.50
CA ALA A 123 11.21 9.68 -6.34
C ALA A 123 10.91 9.53 -7.84
N GLY A 124 11.33 10.51 -8.63
CA GLY A 124 11.76 10.27 -10.01
C GLY A 124 10.77 10.46 -11.14
N ARG A 125 9.58 11.10 -10.94
CA ARG A 125 8.71 11.39 -12.08
C ARG A 125 8.64 12.88 -12.42
N GLU A 126 9.01 13.24 -13.67
CA GLU A 126 8.55 14.49 -14.26
C GLU A 126 7.02 14.45 -14.40
N LYS A 127 6.33 15.44 -13.82
CA LYS A 127 4.87 15.60 -13.89
C LYS A 127 4.44 16.06 -15.29
N LYS A 128 4.60 15.22 -16.29
CA LYS A 128 4.01 15.50 -17.61
C LYS A 128 2.56 15.02 -17.64
N PRO A 129 1.60 15.83 -18.12
CA PRO A 129 0.22 15.39 -18.27
C PRO A 129 0.16 14.24 -19.27
N LEU A 130 -0.72 13.27 -19.00
CA LEU A 130 -0.97 12.13 -19.89
C LEU A 130 -1.57 12.64 -21.20
N THR A 131 -0.93 12.34 -22.32
CA THR A 131 -1.43 12.70 -23.65
C THR A 131 -2.58 11.78 -24.07
N ARG A 132 -3.42 12.24 -24.99
CA ARG A 132 -4.53 11.44 -25.54
C ARG A 132 -4.05 10.12 -26.16
N GLY A 133 -2.94 10.16 -26.89
CA GLY A 133 -2.35 8.96 -27.51
C GLY A 133 -1.79 7.97 -26.47
N GLN A 134 -1.21 8.45 -25.37
CA GLN A 134 -0.78 7.60 -24.27
C GLN A 134 -1.96 6.94 -23.59
N LEU A 135 -3.05 7.69 -23.34
CA LEU A 135 -4.27 7.12 -22.75
C LEU A 135 -4.86 6.02 -23.62
N GLN A 136 -4.95 6.22 -24.93
CA GLN A 136 -5.44 5.20 -25.86
C GLN A 136 -4.58 3.92 -25.83
N ARG A 137 -3.24 4.05 -25.84
CA ARG A 137 -2.34 2.90 -25.73
C ARG A 137 -2.51 2.16 -24.40
N LEU A 138 -2.69 2.90 -23.32
CA LEU A 138 -2.90 2.38 -21.99
C LEU A 138 -4.22 1.60 -21.88
N GLU A 139 -5.30 2.14 -22.45
CA GLU A 139 -6.61 1.46 -22.53
C GLU A 139 -6.55 0.17 -23.33
N LEU A 140 -5.86 0.17 -24.48
CA LEU A 140 -5.68 -1.02 -25.32
C LEU A 140 -4.84 -2.10 -24.65
N ALA A 141 -3.85 -1.71 -23.84
CA ALA A 141 -2.95 -2.63 -23.14
C ALA A 141 -3.48 -3.09 -21.78
N TRP A 142 -4.53 -2.45 -21.26
CA TRP A 142 -5.12 -2.84 -19.99
C TRP A 142 -5.81 -4.21 -20.09
N PRO A 143 -5.50 -5.17 -19.21
CA PRO A 143 -6.12 -6.49 -19.22
C PRO A 143 -7.60 -6.40 -18.79
N GLN A 144 -8.48 -6.21 -19.77
CA GLN A 144 -9.91 -6.10 -19.55
C GLN A 144 -10.53 -7.44 -19.19
N GLN A 145 -11.50 -7.40 -18.28
CA GLN A 145 -12.34 -8.54 -17.91
C GLN A 145 -13.81 -8.20 -18.11
N ARG A 146 -14.48 -8.93 -19.00
CA ARG A 146 -15.91 -8.73 -19.33
C ARG A 146 -16.26 -7.27 -19.65
N GLY A 147 -15.38 -6.55 -20.35
CA GLY A 147 -15.57 -5.14 -20.72
C GLY A 147 -15.29 -4.14 -19.59
N HIS A 148 -14.77 -4.59 -18.47
CA HIS A 148 -14.35 -3.75 -17.35
C HIS A 148 -12.82 -3.67 -17.25
N PHE A 149 -12.34 -2.59 -16.65
CA PHE A 149 -10.94 -2.33 -16.36
C PHE A 149 -10.68 -2.66 -14.88
N PRO A 150 -10.19 -3.88 -14.58
CA PRO A 150 -9.91 -4.28 -13.21
C PRO A 150 -8.69 -3.57 -12.67
N LEU A 151 -8.66 -3.38 -11.35
CA LEU A 151 -7.52 -2.89 -10.59
C LEU A 151 -7.44 -3.70 -9.30
N SER A 152 -6.40 -4.52 -9.19
CA SER A 152 -6.26 -5.50 -8.11
C SER A 152 -5.25 -5.04 -7.08
N TYR A 153 -5.60 -5.20 -5.81
CA TYR A 153 -4.78 -4.89 -4.65
C TYR A 153 -4.48 -6.16 -3.87
N GLN A 154 -3.23 -6.36 -3.49
CA GLN A 154 -2.81 -7.40 -2.57
C GLN A 154 -2.61 -6.78 -1.19
N LEU A 155 -3.52 -7.09 -0.27
CA LEU A 155 -3.51 -6.58 1.10
C LEU A 155 -2.90 -7.60 2.04
N PHE A 156 -1.87 -7.18 2.77
CA PHE A 156 -1.36 -7.92 3.92
C PHE A 156 -2.07 -7.40 5.17
N HIS A 157 -2.67 -8.29 5.93
CA HIS A 157 -3.24 -8.01 7.24
C HIS A 157 -2.35 -8.68 8.28
N GLY A 158 -1.89 -7.92 9.26
CA GLY A 158 -1.08 -8.42 10.35
C GLY A 158 -1.68 -8.04 11.71
N ILE A 159 -1.64 -8.96 12.66
CA ILE A 159 -1.97 -8.71 14.07
C ILE A 159 -0.80 -9.20 14.90
N ILE A 160 -0.17 -8.28 15.63
CA ILE A 160 0.91 -8.56 16.58
C ILE A 160 0.32 -8.58 17.99
N GLU A 161 0.66 -9.57 18.77
CA GLU A 161 0.35 -9.63 20.21
C GLU A 161 1.54 -9.06 20.98
N ARG A 162 1.32 -8.05 21.84
CA ARG A 162 2.38 -7.55 22.71
C ARG A 162 2.48 -8.40 23.95
N GLU A 163 3.60 -9.06 24.12
CA GLU A 163 3.96 -9.77 25.35
C GLU A 163 4.30 -8.83 26.50
#